data_98dcd7b396e7a045d43ef3e85a61e310
#
_entry.id   98dcd7b396e7a045d43ef3e85a61e310
#
_cell.length_a   1.000
_cell.length_b   1.000
_cell.length_c   1.000
_cell.angle_alpha   90.00
_cell.angle_beta   90.00
_cell.angle_gamma   90.00
#
_symmetry.space_group_name_H-M   'P 1'
#
loop_
_entity.id
_entity.type
_entity.pdbx_description
1 polymer ?
#
loop_
_entity_poly.entity_id
_entity_poly.type
_entity_poly.pdbx_seq_one_letter_code
_entity_poly.pdbx_strand_id
1 'polypeptide(L)'
;MLHRAMGNPAHKAKSLEESRNVDIQYMLAAAEAFTNELAPPLKAQGKTFRFVLLSGMLTCRDPHKTLWFMDTTRKMKVWSINLFSIFSLTCMNQGEAENGLLALHEKVGSNLDLSIMRPGGVVAKNTLLPQSLVACTSSIKLDELAAVMIDEAVAGANGTRTMECDVLRNRGRELLKGSQ
;
A
#
# COMPACT_ATOMS: atom_id res chain seq x y z
N MET A 1 -3.04 5.42 -15.56
CA MET A 1 -3.25 5.49 -14.11
C MET A 1 -4.03 4.28 -13.69
N LEU A 2 -3.47 3.43 -12.83
CA LEU A 2 -4.13 2.26 -12.30
C LEU A 2 -4.17 2.34 -10.77
N HIS A 3 -5.37 2.26 -10.20
CA HIS A 3 -5.56 2.11 -8.77
C HIS A 3 -5.94 0.67 -8.47
N ARG A 4 -5.25 0.06 -7.51
CA ARG A 4 -5.66 -1.25 -7.01
C ARG A 4 -6.81 -1.07 -6.03
N ALA A 5 -7.99 -1.56 -6.40
CA ALA A 5 -9.13 -1.76 -5.50
C ALA A 5 -9.38 -3.26 -5.20
N MET A 6 -8.44 -4.14 -5.59
CA MET A 6 -8.51 -5.57 -5.31
C MET A 6 -7.81 -5.88 -3.98
N GLY A 7 -8.51 -6.45 -3.07
CA GLY A 7 -8.01 -7.00 -1.82
C GLY A 7 -9.05 -7.94 -1.26
N ASN A 8 -8.65 -9.15 -0.89
CA ASN A 8 -9.52 -10.05 -0.16
C ASN A 8 -9.13 -9.93 1.33
N PRO A 9 -10.02 -9.43 2.20
CA PRO A 9 -9.75 -9.48 3.62
C PRO A 9 -9.42 -10.91 4.01
N ALA A 10 -8.28 -11.15 4.66
CA ALA A 10 -7.78 -12.49 4.94
C ALA A 10 -8.80 -13.38 5.70
N HIS A 11 -9.73 -12.76 6.46
CA HIS A 11 -10.84 -13.48 7.13
C HIS A 11 -11.95 -13.98 6.17
N LYS A 12 -11.95 -13.53 4.91
CA LYS A 12 -12.91 -13.96 3.87
C LYS A 12 -12.28 -14.91 2.86
N ALA A 13 -10.96 -15.08 2.87
CA ALA A 13 -10.29 -16.02 1.99
C ALA A 13 -10.59 -17.45 2.42
N LYS A 14 -10.93 -18.30 1.45
CA LYS A 14 -11.24 -19.73 1.70
C LYS A 14 -9.98 -20.55 2.03
N SER A 15 -8.80 -20.07 1.60
CA SER A 15 -7.51 -20.71 1.87
C SER A 15 -6.39 -19.66 1.88
N LEU A 16 -5.24 -20.03 2.46
CA LEU A 16 -4.02 -19.22 2.43
C LEU A 16 -3.51 -19.04 0.99
N GLU A 17 -3.65 -20.05 0.16
CA GLU A 17 -3.25 -20.03 -1.23
C GLU A 17 -4.11 -19.06 -2.04
N GLU A 18 -5.43 -19.05 -1.83
CA GLU A 18 -6.33 -18.08 -2.45
C GLU A 18 -5.96 -16.65 -2.06
N SER A 19 -5.66 -16.39 -0.78
CA SER A 19 -5.21 -15.08 -0.32
C SER A 19 -3.91 -14.65 -1.03
N ARG A 20 -2.91 -15.54 -1.12
CA ARG A 20 -1.66 -15.25 -1.85
C ARG A 20 -1.90 -14.98 -3.33
N ASN A 21 -2.73 -15.78 -3.99
CA ASN A 21 -3.03 -15.61 -5.40
C ASN A 21 -3.67 -14.24 -5.67
N VAL A 22 -4.63 -13.83 -4.85
CA VAL A 22 -5.29 -12.52 -5.00
C VAL A 22 -4.36 -11.37 -4.65
N ASP A 23 -3.66 -11.46 -3.52
CA ASP A 23 -2.88 -10.36 -2.98
C ASP A 23 -1.53 -10.18 -3.69
N ILE A 24 -0.96 -11.24 -4.25
CA ILE A 24 0.37 -11.22 -4.87
C ILE A 24 0.26 -11.48 -6.37
N GLN A 25 -0.17 -12.69 -6.76
CA GLN A 25 -0.05 -13.14 -8.15
C GLN A 25 -0.90 -12.30 -9.12
N TYR A 26 -2.16 -12.09 -8.80
CA TYR A 26 -3.04 -11.29 -9.68
C TYR A 26 -2.62 -9.83 -9.75
N MET A 27 -2.11 -9.29 -8.64
CA MET A 27 -1.63 -7.92 -8.61
C MET A 27 -0.36 -7.76 -9.46
N LEU A 28 0.62 -8.67 -9.33
CA LEU A 28 1.85 -8.63 -10.13
C LEU A 28 1.57 -8.89 -11.61
N ALA A 29 0.73 -9.87 -11.93
CA ALA A 29 0.34 -10.14 -13.33
C ALA A 29 -0.36 -8.93 -13.96
N ALA A 30 -1.25 -8.27 -13.22
CA ALA A 30 -1.90 -7.05 -13.69
C ALA A 30 -0.90 -5.91 -13.89
N ALA A 31 0.01 -5.69 -12.93
CA ALA A 31 1.03 -4.66 -13.04
C ALA A 31 1.96 -4.91 -14.23
N GLU A 32 2.39 -6.14 -14.46
CA GLU A 32 3.22 -6.52 -15.60
C GLU A 32 2.47 -6.33 -16.93
N ALA A 33 1.24 -6.83 -17.04
CA ALA A 33 0.41 -6.68 -18.24
C ALA A 33 0.19 -5.20 -18.59
N PHE A 34 -0.24 -4.38 -17.63
CA PHE A 34 -0.45 -2.96 -17.84
C PHE A 34 0.85 -2.20 -18.17
N THR A 35 1.96 -2.58 -17.56
CA THR A 35 3.26 -1.98 -17.86
C THR A 35 3.67 -2.31 -19.29
N ASN A 36 3.52 -3.55 -19.73
CA ASN A 36 3.90 -3.98 -21.08
C ASN A 36 3.02 -3.32 -22.17
N GLU A 37 1.73 -3.16 -21.89
CA GLU A 37 0.78 -2.62 -22.86
C GLU A 37 0.72 -1.08 -22.85
N LEU A 38 0.84 -0.43 -21.70
CA LEU A 38 0.62 1.00 -21.57
C LEU A 38 1.91 1.82 -21.54
N ALA A 39 3.01 1.28 -21.01
CA ALA A 39 4.25 2.05 -20.92
C ALA A 39 4.84 2.42 -22.29
N PRO A 40 4.87 1.57 -23.31
CA PRO A 40 5.43 1.93 -24.63
C PRO A 40 4.68 3.09 -25.31
N PRO A 41 3.33 3.08 -25.44
CA PRO A 41 2.61 4.18 -26.07
C PRO A 41 2.66 5.48 -25.23
N LEU A 42 2.73 5.40 -23.91
CA LEU A 42 2.92 6.58 -23.06
C LEU A 42 4.32 7.17 -23.23
N LYS A 43 5.33 6.34 -23.29
CA LYS A 43 6.71 6.79 -23.55
C LYS A 43 6.84 7.49 -24.91
N ALA A 44 6.18 7.01 -25.94
CA ALA A 44 6.14 7.66 -27.24
C ALA A 44 5.51 9.07 -27.19
N GLN A 45 4.67 9.34 -26.18
CA GLN A 45 4.07 10.65 -25.89
C GLN A 45 4.87 11.48 -24.87
N GLY A 46 6.06 11.05 -24.47
CA GLY A 46 6.87 11.70 -23.44
C GLY A 46 6.27 11.57 -22.03
N LYS A 47 5.41 10.56 -21.81
CA LYS A 47 4.73 10.31 -20.51
C LYS A 47 5.21 8.99 -19.92
N THR A 48 5.15 8.89 -18.59
CA THR A 48 5.51 7.68 -17.84
C THR A 48 4.24 6.98 -17.33
N PHE A 49 4.22 5.65 -17.37
CA PHE A 49 3.17 4.88 -16.74
C PHE A 49 3.32 4.92 -15.23
N ARG A 50 2.24 5.21 -14.50
CA ARG A 50 2.25 5.37 -13.05
C ARG A 50 1.40 4.31 -12.38
N PHE A 51 2.01 3.65 -11.41
CA PHE A 51 1.36 2.62 -10.59
C PHE A 51 1.37 3.05 -9.12
N VAL A 52 0.20 3.18 -8.53
CA VAL A 52 0.04 3.53 -7.11
C VAL A 52 -0.48 2.31 -6.37
N LEU A 53 0.34 1.76 -5.46
CA LEU A 53 -0.02 0.65 -4.59
C LEU A 53 -0.46 1.17 -3.22
N LEU A 54 -1.66 0.78 -2.81
CA LEU A 54 -2.09 0.91 -1.43
C LEU A 54 -1.69 -0.36 -0.67
N SER A 55 -0.69 -0.24 0.18
CA SER A 55 -0.16 -1.28 1.06
C SER A 55 -0.62 -1.01 2.51
N GLY A 56 0.15 -1.39 3.51
CA GLY A 56 -0.15 -1.16 4.92
C GLY A 56 1.09 -0.81 5.74
N MET A 57 0.88 -0.07 6.82
CA MET A 57 1.96 0.40 7.71
C MET A 57 2.84 -0.73 8.28
N LEU A 58 2.26 -1.91 8.49
CA LEU A 58 2.97 -3.05 9.10
C LEU A 58 3.52 -4.03 8.07
N THR A 59 3.57 -3.63 6.81
CA THR A 59 4.12 -4.44 5.72
C THR A 59 5.59 -4.77 5.97
N CYS A 60 5.93 -6.05 5.89
CA CYS A 60 7.30 -6.55 6.06
C CYS A 60 7.81 -7.10 4.73
N ARG A 61 8.84 -6.45 4.17
CA ARG A 61 9.51 -6.88 2.92
C ARG A 61 10.51 -8.01 3.15
N ASP A 62 11.01 -8.14 4.37
CA ASP A 62 11.95 -9.19 4.75
C ASP A 62 11.21 -10.36 5.41
N PRO A 63 11.08 -11.51 4.74
CA PRO A 63 10.37 -12.68 5.27
C PRO A 63 11.08 -13.30 6.49
N HIS A 64 12.35 -12.99 6.70
CA HIS A 64 13.15 -13.50 7.83
C HIS A 64 13.15 -12.55 9.03
N LYS A 65 12.64 -11.34 8.86
CA LYS A 65 12.56 -10.37 9.95
C LYS A 65 11.48 -10.79 10.94
N THR A 66 11.91 -11.27 12.10
CA THR A 66 11.00 -11.51 13.23
C THR A 66 10.36 -10.18 13.61
N LEU A 67 9.04 -10.08 13.49
CA LEU A 67 8.32 -8.87 13.90
C LEU A 67 8.47 -8.74 15.42
N TRP A 68 9.27 -7.79 15.86
CA TRP A 68 9.69 -7.60 17.26
C TRP A 68 8.52 -7.49 18.25
N PHE A 69 7.38 -6.92 17.84
CA PHE A 69 6.19 -6.87 18.69
C PHE A 69 5.49 -8.23 18.89
N MET A 70 5.93 -9.29 18.18
CA MET A 70 5.44 -10.65 18.37
C MET A 70 5.96 -11.30 19.65
N ASP A 71 7.11 -10.87 20.15
CA ASP A 71 7.71 -11.46 21.36
C ASP A 71 6.94 -11.06 22.64
N THR A 72 6.31 -9.90 22.64
CA THR A 72 5.54 -9.40 23.79
C THR A 72 4.13 -10.02 23.88
N THR A 73 3.60 -10.58 22.78
CA THR A 73 2.24 -11.13 22.71
C THR A 73 2.12 -12.59 23.12
N ARG A 74 3.21 -13.28 23.41
CA ARG A 74 3.19 -14.65 24.00
C ARG A 74 2.43 -14.72 25.33
N LYS A 75 2.16 -13.60 25.98
CA LYS A 75 1.43 -13.51 27.24
C LYS A 75 -0.07 -13.21 27.10
N MET A 76 -0.56 -12.87 25.91
CA MET A 76 -2.00 -12.63 25.69
C MET A 76 -2.66 -13.88 25.14
N LYS A 77 -3.48 -14.49 26.01
CA LYS A 77 -4.19 -15.77 25.84
C LYS A 77 -4.93 -15.92 24.50
N VAL A 78 -4.68 -17.04 23.87
CA VAL A 78 -5.50 -17.95 23.02
C VAL A 78 -6.56 -17.35 22.06
N TRP A 79 -7.20 -16.23 22.35
CA TRP A 79 -8.22 -15.63 21.46
C TRP A 79 -7.62 -14.86 20.28
N SER A 80 -6.36 -14.49 20.36
CA SER A 80 -5.70 -13.68 19.34
C SER A 80 -4.91 -14.51 18.30
N ILE A 81 -4.74 -15.83 18.47
CA ILE A 81 -3.87 -16.62 17.60
C ILE A 81 -4.36 -16.63 16.16
N ASN A 82 -5.66 -16.79 15.93
CA ASN A 82 -6.21 -16.79 14.58
C ASN A 82 -6.18 -15.40 13.93
N LEU A 83 -6.56 -14.35 14.66
CA LEU A 83 -6.53 -12.98 14.16
C LEU A 83 -5.10 -12.52 13.89
N PHE A 84 -4.18 -12.93 14.75
CA PHE A 84 -2.77 -12.60 14.65
C PHE A 84 -2.08 -13.33 13.49
N SER A 85 -2.37 -14.61 13.26
CA SER A 85 -1.85 -15.36 12.12
C SER A 85 -2.36 -14.78 10.80
N ILE A 86 -3.63 -14.41 10.72
CA ILE A 86 -4.24 -13.75 9.56
C ILE A 86 -3.57 -12.40 9.28
N PHE A 87 -3.35 -11.61 10.33
CA PHE A 87 -2.72 -10.30 10.22
C PHE A 87 -1.25 -10.39 9.77
N SER A 88 -0.48 -11.29 10.37
CA SER A 88 0.91 -11.56 9.99
C SER A 88 1.02 -12.00 8.52
N LEU A 89 0.13 -12.89 8.07
CA LEU A 89 0.09 -13.34 6.69
C LEU A 89 -0.19 -12.19 5.72
N THR A 90 -1.15 -11.30 6.06
CA THR A 90 -1.45 -10.13 5.24
C THR A 90 -0.24 -9.20 5.12
N CYS A 91 0.48 -8.95 6.22
CA CYS A 91 1.68 -8.13 6.22
C CYS A 91 2.81 -8.73 5.37
N MET A 92 2.97 -10.06 5.40
CA MET A 92 3.96 -10.78 4.58
C MET A 92 3.57 -10.77 3.10
N ASN A 93 2.31 -11.06 2.77
CA ASN A 93 1.82 -11.03 1.40
C ASN A 93 1.99 -9.63 0.79
N GLN A 94 1.66 -8.58 1.54
CA GLN A 94 1.89 -7.21 1.10
C GLN A 94 3.37 -6.92 0.87
N GLY A 95 4.26 -7.41 1.73
CA GLY A 95 5.71 -7.26 1.58
C GLY A 95 6.25 -7.96 0.32
N GLU A 96 5.80 -9.17 0.05
CA GLU A 96 6.14 -9.91 -1.17
C GLU A 96 5.61 -9.19 -2.42
N ALA A 97 4.39 -8.68 -2.37
CA ALA A 97 3.80 -7.88 -3.43
C ALA A 97 4.59 -6.59 -3.72
N GLU A 98 5.01 -5.88 -2.67
CA GLU A 98 5.87 -4.70 -2.82
C GLU A 98 7.22 -5.05 -3.46
N ASN A 99 7.87 -6.12 -3.02
CA ASN A 99 9.14 -6.59 -3.58
C ASN A 99 8.99 -6.96 -5.05
N GLY A 100 7.92 -7.64 -5.44
CA GLY A 100 7.62 -7.98 -6.82
C GLY A 100 7.44 -6.72 -7.71
N LEU A 101 6.76 -5.69 -7.21
CA LEU A 101 6.62 -4.42 -7.95
C LEU A 101 7.94 -3.65 -8.05
N LEU A 102 8.77 -3.66 -7.02
CA LEU A 102 10.10 -3.06 -7.06
C LEU A 102 10.99 -3.76 -8.10
N ALA A 103 10.97 -5.10 -8.14
CA ALA A 103 11.70 -5.87 -9.16
C ALA A 103 11.17 -5.58 -10.59
N LEU A 104 9.85 -5.41 -10.74
CA LEU A 104 9.27 -5.00 -12.02
C LEU A 104 9.77 -3.61 -12.44
N HIS A 105 9.80 -2.64 -11.50
CA HIS A 105 10.34 -1.32 -11.77
C HIS A 105 11.83 -1.37 -12.17
N GLU A 106 12.67 -2.15 -11.49
CA GLU A 106 14.07 -2.34 -11.84
C GLU A 106 14.23 -2.91 -13.26
N LYS A 107 13.38 -3.87 -13.66
CA LYS A 107 13.36 -4.46 -15.00
C LYS A 107 12.96 -3.46 -16.09
N VAL A 108 11.98 -2.60 -15.82
CA VAL A 108 11.37 -1.69 -16.80
C VAL A 108 12.02 -0.30 -16.78
N GLY A 109 12.65 0.07 -15.68
CA GLY A 109 13.35 1.34 -15.48
C GLY A 109 12.41 2.55 -15.51
N SER A 110 12.84 3.64 -16.11
CA SER A 110 12.11 4.93 -16.13
C SER A 110 10.75 4.90 -16.85
N ASN A 111 10.33 3.77 -17.40
CA ASN A 111 9.01 3.65 -18.04
C ASN A 111 7.87 3.41 -17.05
N LEU A 112 8.20 3.12 -15.79
CA LEU A 112 7.25 2.88 -14.71
C LEU A 112 7.60 3.76 -13.50
N ASP A 113 6.69 4.64 -13.11
CA ASP A 113 6.72 5.30 -11.79
C ASP A 113 5.93 4.47 -10.79
N LEU A 114 6.52 4.15 -9.66
CA LEU A 114 5.91 3.32 -8.62
C LEU A 114 5.82 4.09 -7.30
N SER A 115 4.59 4.35 -6.85
CA SER A 115 4.31 4.92 -5.52
C SER A 115 3.68 3.87 -4.62
N ILE A 116 4.33 3.54 -3.51
CA ILE A 116 3.84 2.59 -2.50
C ILE A 116 3.41 3.39 -1.27
N MET A 117 2.13 3.29 -0.92
CA MET A 117 1.54 3.98 0.21
C MET A 117 1.26 2.99 1.34
N ARG A 118 1.77 3.30 2.53
CA ARG A 118 1.63 2.49 3.75
C ARG A 118 0.83 3.24 4.81
N PRO A 119 -0.48 3.43 4.59
CA PRO A 119 -1.31 4.01 5.63
C PRO A 119 -1.42 3.07 6.83
N GLY A 120 -1.69 3.64 7.98
CA GLY A 120 -2.16 2.90 9.16
C GLY A 120 -3.68 2.70 9.11
N GLY A 121 -4.37 2.96 10.20
CA GLY A 121 -5.82 2.94 10.21
C GLY A 121 -6.41 4.06 9.33
N VAL A 122 -7.31 3.71 8.41
CA VAL A 122 -8.03 4.71 7.61
C VAL A 122 -9.36 5.03 8.28
N VAL A 123 -9.55 6.30 8.65
CA VAL A 123 -10.77 6.78 9.31
C VAL A 123 -11.62 7.63 8.37
N ALA A 124 -12.92 7.63 8.60
CA ALA A 124 -13.85 8.42 7.78
C ALA A 124 -13.49 9.92 7.84
N LYS A 125 -13.75 10.65 6.74
CA LYS A 125 -13.54 12.10 6.63
C LYS A 125 -14.20 12.87 7.78
N ASN A 126 -15.43 12.51 8.13
CA ASN A 126 -16.26 13.19 9.12
C ASN A 126 -16.11 12.59 10.53
N THR A 127 -15.01 11.89 10.82
CA THR A 127 -14.79 11.38 12.17
C THR A 127 -14.66 12.53 13.16
N LEU A 128 -15.37 12.42 14.30
CA LEU A 128 -15.29 13.37 15.41
C LEU A 128 -14.00 13.22 16.23
N LEU A 129 -13.14 12.25 15.89
CA LEU A 129 -11.87 12.06 16.59
C LEU A 129 -10.96 13.28 16.40
N PRO A 130 -10.42 13.84 17.50
CA PRO A 130 -9.43 14.92 17.40
C PRO A 130 -8.23 14.51 16.54
N GLN A 131 -7.66 15.46 15.81
CA GLN A 131 -6.49 15.18 14.94
C GLN A 131 -5.29 14.64 15.72
N SER A 132 -5.12 15.05 16.97
CA SER A 132 -4.08 14.52 17.86
C SER A 132 -4.26 13.03 18.11
N LEU A 133 -5.50 12.57 18.34
CA LEU A 133 -5.81 11.17 18.57
C LEU A 133 -5.61 10.35 17.29
N VAL A 134 -6.04 10.86 16.14
CA VAL A 134 -5.79 10.24 14.82
C VAL A 134 -4.28 10.08 14.59
N ALA A 135 -3.48 11.08 14.95
CA ALA A 135 -2.02 11.01 14.83
C ALA A 135 -1.40 9.98 15.77
N CYS A 136 -1.83 9.93 17.03
CA CYS A 136 -1.33 8.96 18.03
C CYS A 136 -1.65 7.51 17.67
N THR A 137 -2.76 7.26 16.97
CA THR A 137 -3.16 5.91 16.53
C THR A 137 -2.55 5.51 15.19
N SER A 138 -1.59 6.28 14.65
CA SER A 138 -1.03 6.07 13.31
C SER A 138 -2.10 5.92 12.24
N SER A 139 -3.17 6.71 12.34
CA SER A 139 -4.30 6.71 11.41
C SER A 139 -4.23 7.91 10.47
N ILE A 140 -4.92 7.80 9.33
CA ILE A 140 -5.06 8.85 8.32
C ILE A 140 -6.53 9.01 7.95
N LYS A 141 -6.98 10.24 7.66
CA LYS A 141 -8.33 10.47 7.14
C LYS A 141 -8.41 10.06 5.67
N LEU A 142 -9.58 9.56 5.28
CA LEU A 142 -9.83 9.07 3.93
C LEU A 142 -9.58 10.15 2.86
N ASP A 143 -9.97 11.39 3.12
CA ASP A 143 -9.76 12.51 2.20
C ASP A 143 -8.28 12.92 2.09
N GLU A 144 -7.51 12.87 3.20
CA GLU A 144 -6.07 13.09 3.20
C GLU A 144 -5.36 12.02 2.34
N LEU A 145 -5.72 10.74 2.53
CA LEU A 145 -5.17 9.64 1.75
C LEU A 145 -5.54 9.76 0.26
N ALA A 146 -6.80 10.04 -0.04
CA ALA A 146 -7.28 10.19 -1.42
C ALA A 146 -6.57 11.34 -2.15
N ALA A 147 -6.36 12.47 -1.48
CA ALA A 147 -5.63 13.61 -2.06
C ALA A 147 -4.20 13.22 -2.46
N VAL A 148 -3.48 12.49 -1.61
CA VAL A 148 -2.12 12.02 -1.93
C VAL A 148 -2.13 10.99 -3.06
N MET A 149 -3.08 10.05 -3.05
CA MET A 149 -3.20 9.05 -4.12
C MET A 149 -3.45 9.69 -5.49
N ILE A 150 -4.31 10.72 -5.54
CA ILE A 150 -4.58 11.46 -6.78
C ILE A 150 -3.35 12.26 -7.21
N ASP A 151 -2.68 12.94 -6.28
CA ASP A 151 -1.50 13.73 -6.56
C ASP A 151 -0.35 12.86 -7.11
N GLU A 152 -0.05 11.72 -6.49
CA GLU A 152 0.95 10.77 -7.00
C GLU A 152 0.57 10.18 -8.37
N ALA A 153 -0.70 9.96 -8.60
CA ALA A 153 -1.17 9.47 -9.89
C ALA A 153 -1.05 10.52 -11.00
N VAL A 154 -1.19 11.81 -10.68
CA VAL A 154 -1.12 12.93 -11.63
C VAL A 154 0.31 13.47 -11.77
N ALA A 155 1.00 13.74 -10.67
CA ALA A 155 2.35 14.30 -10.66
C ALA A 155 3.44 13.24 -10.87
N GLY A 156 3.24 12.04 -10.29
CA GLY A 156 4.21 10.92 -10.31
C GLY A 156 5.31 11.05 -9.26
N ALA A 157 6.05 9.96 -9.09
CA ALA A 157 7.16 9.86 -8.14
C ALA A 157 8.52 10.17 -8.78
N ASN A 158 8.61 10.22 -10.11
CA ASN A 158 9.85 10.25 -10.87
C ASN A 158 10.79 9.08 -10.48
N GLY A 159 10.23 7.87 -10.50
CA GLY A 159 10.90 6.63 -10.11
C GLY A 159 10.10 5.83 -9.08
N THR A 160 10.76 5.40 -7.99
CA THR A 160 10.08 4.69 -6.90
C THR A 160 10.00 5.53 -5.63
N ARG A 161 8.84 5.48 -4.98
CA ARG A 161 8.62 6.13 -3.69
C ARG A 161 7.79 5.24 -2.76
N THR A 162 8.24 5.11 -1.51
CA THR A 162 7.43 4.51 -0.44
C THR A 162 7.12 5.59 0.59
N MET A 163 5.84 5.76 0.92
CA MET A 163 5.37 6.76 1.87
C MET A 163 4.71 6.08 3.06
N GLU A 164 5.24 6.33 4.24
CA GLU A 164 4.69 5.88 5.52
C GLU A 164 3.53 6.78 5.96
N CYS A 165 2.75 6.32 6.94
CA CYS A 165 1.48 6.94 7.35
C CYS A 165 1.62 8.42 7.76
N ASP A 166 2.69 8.79 8.45
CA ASP A 166 2.95 10.17 8.88
C ASP A 166 3.23 11.11 7.70
N VAL A 167 4.01 10.65 6.73
CA VAL A 167 4.30 11.38 5.49
C VAL A 167 3.03 11.55 4.67
N LEU A 168 2.23 10.48 4.51
CA LEU A 168 0.95 10.52 3.81
C LEU A 168 0.00 11.54 4.43
N ARG A 169 -0.13 11.53 5.76
CA ARG A 169 -1.00 12.44 6.51
C ARG A 169 -0.58 13.90 6.35
N ASN A 170 0.71 14.19 6.48
CA ASN A 170 1.21 15.56 6.37
C ASN A 170 0.99 16.11 4.95
N ARG A 171 1.38 15.32 3.92
CA ARG A 171 1.18 15.71 2.51
C ARG A 171 -0.30 15.85 2.16
N GLY A 172 -1.16 14.93 2.61
CA GLY A 172 -2.61 15.02 2.37
C GLY A 172 -3.22 16.30 2.93
N ARG A 173 -2.80 16.73 4.12
CA ARG A 173 -3.23 18.01 4.71
C ARG A 173 -2.78 19.22 3.92
N GLU A 174 -1.55 19.21 3.43
CA GLU A 174 -1.01 20.28 2.59
C GLU A 174 -1.80 20.42 1.29
N LEU A 175 -2.06 19.30 0.60
CA LEU A 175 -2.83 19.28 -0.63
C LEU A 175 -4.26 19.79 -0.43
N LEU A 176 -4.92 19.41 0.67
CA LEU A 176 -6.28 19.86 0.97
C LEU A 176 -6.35 21.35 1.35
N LYS A 177 -5.29 21.91 1.95
CA LYS A 177 -5.22 23.38 2.24
C LYS A 177 -5.00 24.19 0.98
N GLY A 178 -4.21 23.69 0.03
CA GLY A 178 -3.95 24.38 -1.24
C GLY A 178 -5.13 24.37 -2.22
N SER A 179 -6.16 23.56 -1.93
CA SER A 179 -7.37 23.43 -2.75
C SER A 179 -8.55 24.28 -2.27
N GLN A 180 -8.38 25.03 -1.18
CA GLN A 180 -9.36 26.01 -0.65
C GLN A 180 -8.96 27.43 -1.09
#